data_fdce18fa26ad00b616ad5c4c4321f18d
#
_entry.id   fdce18fa26ad00b616ad5c4c4321f18d
#
_cell.length_a   1.000
_cell.length_b   1.000
_cell.length_c   1.000
_cell.angle_alpha   90.00
_cell.angle_beta   90.00
_cell.angle_gamma   90.00
#
_symmetry.space_group_name_H-M   'P 1'
#
loop_
_entity.id
_entity.type
_entity.pdbx_description
1 polymer ?
#
loop_
_entity_poly.entity_id
_entity_poly.type
_entity_poly.pdbx_seq_one_letter_code
_entity_poly.pdbx_strand_id
1 'polypeptide(L)'
;GATLGGEFRYLEPPDQGERDADVMPSDRLRDRERWGITAKHQGVIDSSIGGLGLNLNLNRVSDDNYWRDFGRASEPLRQRLLPNDAMLSWGSGDFSAQVRTLKWQTLQDVTSPIVPPYDRMPQLSWRYTPSALPGGLDASVELDTTRFEAARALTGQPNADRSYALAQISRPFLSPGGFVT
;
A
#
# COMPACT_ATOMS: atom_id res chain seq x y z
N GLY A 1 -2.69 -15.49 -20.36
CA GLY A 1 -3.42 -16.15 -19.28
C GLY A 1 -3.21 -15.38 -18.00
N ALA A 2 -4.31 -14.92 -17.39
CA ALA A 2 -4.27 -14.20 -16.10
C ALA A 2 -4.05 -15.24 -15.00
N THR A 3 -3.01 -15.08 -14.18
CA THR A 3 -2.81 -15.88 -12.98
C THR A 3 -3.39 -15.10 -11.78
N LEU A 4 -4.58 -15.49 -11.35
CA LEU A 4 -5.19 -15.01 -10.11
C LEU A 4 -4.65 -15.85 -8.96
N GLY A 5 -3.74 -15.30 -8.17
CA GLY A 5 -3.28 -15.89 -6.92
C GLY A 5 -3.70 -14.99 -5.76
N GLY A 6 -4.57 -15.47 -4.90
CA GLY A 6 -4.95 -14.79 -3.66
C GLY A 6 -4.75 -15.72 -2.49
N GLU A 7 -4.13 -15.26 -1.41
CA GLU A 7 -4.00 -15.98 -0.16
C GLU A 7 -4.88 -15.31 0.90
N PHE A 8 -5.91 -16.03 1.35
CA PHE A 8 -6.72 -15.62 2.50
C PHE A 8 -6.33 -16.49 3.69
N ARG A 9 -5.89 -15.90 4.77
CA ARG A 9 -5.64 -16.59 6.03
C ARG A 9 -6.54 -16.02 7.11
N TYR A 10 -7.44 -16.87 7.59
CA TYR A 10 -8.14 -16.67 8.86
C TYR A 10 -7.32 -17.39 9.93
N LEU A 11 -6.90 -16.66 10.95
CA LEU A 11 -6.17 -17.21 12.09
C LEU A 11 -7.14 -17.29 13.27
N GLU A 12 -7.58 -18.49 13.61
CA GLU A 12 -8.30 -18.71 14.85
C GLU A 12 -7.41 -18.38 16.05
N PRO A 13 -7.96 -17.80 17.10
CA PRO A 13 -7.23 -17.60 18.36
C PRO A 13 -6.77 -18.96 18.89
N PRO A 14 -5.57 -19.04 19.49
CA PRO A 14 -5.12 -20.26 20.15
C PRO A 14 -6.09 -20.62 21.27
N ASP A 15 -6.45 -21.91 21.31
CA ASP A 15 -7.30 -22.49 22.34
C ASP A 15 -6.77 -22.09 23.73
N GLN A 16 -7.51 -21.27 24.45
CA GLN A 16 -7.16 -20.87 25.81
C GLN A 16 -7.62 -21.97 26.73
N GLY A 17 -6.79 -23.01 26.86
CA GLY A 17 -6.98 -24.05 27.87
C GLY A 17 -7.26 -23.41 29.23
N GLU A 18 -8.24 -23.97 29.91
CA GLU A 18 -8.75 -23.66 31.24
C GLU A 18 -7.74 -22.90 32.12
N ARG A 19 -8.02 -21.65 32.39
CA ARG A 19 -7.39 -20.87 33.46
C ARG A 19 -8.45 -20.44 34.46
N ASP A 20 -8.35 -21.04 35.58
CA ASP A 20 -8.84 -20.77 36.91
C ASP A 20 -9.89 -19.67 37.16
N ALA A 21 -10.83 -20.07 38.01
CA ALA A 21 -12.08 -19.48 38.44
C ALA A 21 -11.98 -18.20 39.31
N ASP A 22 -10.89 -17.43 39.25
CA ASP A 22 -10.70 -16.26 40.13
C ASP A 22 -10.47 -14.95 39.40
N VAL A 23 -11.16 -14.74 38.27
CA VAL A 23 -10.99 -13.52 37.45
C VAL A 23 -12.13 -12.54 37.67
N MET A 24 -11.79 -11.31 38.06
CA MET A 24 -12.68 -10.17 38.26
C MET A 24 -13.66 -9.91 37.09
N PRO A 25 -14.86 -9.36 37.32
CA PRO A 25 -15.90 -9.13 36.30
C PRO A 25 -15.49 -8.26 35.11
N SER A 26 -14.40 -7.50 35.22
CA SER A 26 -13.83 -6.69 34.14
C SER A 26 -13.17 -7.49 33.01
N ASP A 27 -12.82 -8.76 33.26
CA ASP A 27 -12.18 -9.61 32.25
C ASP A 27 -13.15 -10.30 31.29
N ARG A 28 -14.47 -10.30 31.61
CA ARG A 28 -15.49 -10.83 30.67
C ARG A 28 -15.67 -10.00 29.38
N LEU A 29 -15.04 -8.83 29.29
CA LEU A 29 -14.99 -8.05 28.06
C LEU A 29 -13.84 -8.46 27.11
N ARG A 30 -12.98 -9.40 27.54
CA ARG A 30 -11.86 -9.91 26.74
C ARG A 30 -12.21 -11.10 25.84
N ASP A 31 -13.41 -11.66 25.99
CA ASP A 31 -13.90 -12.78 25.20
C ASP A 31 -14.47 -12.33 23.84
N ARG A 32 -13.85 -11.30 23.23
CA ARG A 32 -14.14 -10.95 21.84
C ARG A 32 -13.31 -11.84 20.93
N GLU A 33 -13.98 -12.50 20.03
CA GLU A 33 -13.32 -13.22 18.94
C GLU A 33 -12.25 -12.33 18.31
N ARG A 34 -11.00 -12.76 18.37
CA ARG A 34 -9.86 -12.04 17.83
C ARG A 34 -9.50 -12.66 16.48
N TRP A 35 -9.36 -11.82 15.50
CA TRP A 35 -9.09 -12.25 14.14
C TRP A 35 -8.03 -11.39 13.47
N GLY A 36 -7.33 -11.98 12.50
CA GLY A 36 -6.42 -11.30 11.61
C GLY A 36 -6.62 -11.77 10.17
N ILE A 37 -6.61 -10.86 9.23
CA ILE A 37 -6.77 -11.13 7.81
C ILE A 37 -5.60 -10.53 7.06
N THR A 38 -4.99 -11.35 6.20
CA THR A 38 -4.03 -10.92 5.18
C THR A 38 -4.53 -11.36 3.82
N ALA A 39 -4.62 -10.42 2.88
CA ALA A 39 -4.96 -10.71 1.50
C ALA A 39 -3.94 -10.07 0.57
N LYS A 40 -3.37 -10.86 -0.34
CA LYS A 40 -2.42 -10.40 -1.37
C LYS A 40 -2.92 -10.83 -2.73
N HIS A 41 -2.87 -9.90 -3.66
CA HIS A 41 -3.18 -10.19 -5.06
C HIS A 41 -2.24 -9.42 -5.96
N GLN A 42 -1.77 -10.09 -7.01
CA GLN A 42 -1.04 -9.46 -8.11
C GLN A 42 -1.49 -10.09 -9.42
N GLY A 43 -1.96 -9.26 -10.33
CA GLY A 43 -2.41 -9.74 -11.62
C GLY A 43 -2.30 -8.67 -12.69
N VAL A 44 -2.16 -9.12 -13.94
CA VAL A 44 -2.16 -8.26 -15.13
C VAL A 44 -3.14 -8.87 -16.13
N ILE A 45 -3.94 -8.03 -16.74
CA ILE A 45 -4.92 -8.41 -17.76
C ILE A 45 -4.66 -7.53 -18.98
N ASP A 46 -4.45 -8.17 -20.13
CA ASP A 46 -4.40 -7.47 -21.41
C ASP A 46 -5.84 -7.20 -21.90
N SER A 47 -6.10 -5.96 -22.22
CA SER A 47 -7.41 -5.52 -22.70
C SER A 47 -7.30 -4.72 -24.01
N SER A 48 -8.43 -4.50 -24.66
CA SER A 48 -8.49 -3.68 -25.88
C SER A 48 -8.06 -2.21 -25.66
N ILE A 49 -8.05 -1.75 -24.43
CA ILE A 49 -7.62 -0.39 -24.06
C ILE A 49 -6.17 -0.34 -23.53
N GLY A 50 -5.48 -1.47 -23.50
CA GLY A 50 -4.11 -1.61 -22.97
C GLY A 50 -4.01 -2.61 -21.82
N GLY A 51 -2.80 -2.74 -21.24
CA GLY A 51 -2.55 -3.61 -20.09
C GLY A 51 -3.09 -2.99 -18.80
N LEU A 52 -3.86 -3.76 -18.03
CA LEU A 52 -4.36 -3.40 -16.71
C LEU A 52 -3.69 -4.26 -15.65
N GLY A 53 -3.05 -3.64 -14.67
CA GLY A 53 -2.42 -4.32 -13.52
C GLY A 53 -3.16 -4.01 -12.23
N LEU A 54 -3.44 -5.04 -11.42
CA LEU A 54 -3.99 -4.90 -10.08
C LEU A 54 -3.02 -5.49 -9.06
N ASN A 55 -2.64 -4.68 -8.06
CA ASN A 55 -1.84 -5.13 -6.93
C ASN A 55 -2.57 -4.77 -5.63
N LEU A 56 -2.76 -5.76 -4.76
CA LEU A 56 -3.40 -5.61 -3.47
C LEU A 56 -2.51 -6.22 -2.39
N ASN A 57 -2.36 -5.51 -1.28
CA ASN A 57 -1.74 -5.99 -0.05
C ASN A 57 -2.54 -5.45 1.14
N LEU A 58 -3.49 -6.23 1.60
CA LEU A 58 -4.44 -5.85 2.64
C LEU A 58 -4.14 -6.63 3.91
N ASN A 59 -3.99 -5.92 5.02
CA ASN A 59 -3.68 -6.50 6.31
C ASN A 59 -4.56 -5.85 7.38
N ARG A 60 -5.31 -6.64 8.12
CA ARG A 60 -6.18 -6.12 9.17
C ARG A 60 -6.27 -7.08 10.35
N VAL A 61 -6.30 -6.52 11.54
CA VAL A 61 -6.51 -7.26 12.80
C VAL A 61 -7.63 -6.64 13.62
N SER A 62 -8.18 -7.44 14.52
CA SER A 62 -9.33 -7.08 15.35
C SER A 62 -9.03 -6.02 16.40
N ASP A 63 -7.82 -6.00 16.95
CA ASP A 63 -7.46 -5.19 18.12
C ASP A 63 -5.97 -4.82 18.15
N ASP A 64 -5.66 -3.81 18.97
CA ASP A 64 -4.32 -3.23 19.07
C ASP A 64 -3.27 -4.14 19.74
N ASN A 65 -3.71 -5.16 20.51
CA ASN A 65 -2.79 -6.07 21.20
C ASN A 65 -2.51 -7.35 20.39
N TYR A 66 -3.14 -7.50 19.22
CA TYR A 66 -3.01 -8.68 18.37
C TYR A 66 -1.55 -9.09 18.10
N TRP A 67 -0.69 -8.12 17.78
CA TRP A 67 0.73 -8.36 17.46
C TRP A 67 1.52 -8.97 18.62
N ARG A 68 1.11 -8.73 19.86
CA ARG A 68 1.79 -9.20 21.08
C ARG A 68 1.42 -10.65 21.39
N ASP A 69 0.15 -10.99 21.24
CA ASP A 69 -0.40 -12.26 21.75
C ASP A 69 -0.33 -13.38 20.71
N PHE A 70 -0.27 -13.06 19.42
CA PHE A 70 -0.25 -14.04 18.33
C PHE A 70 1.14 -14.17 17.69
N GLY A 71 2.08 -14.79 18.40
CA GLY A 71 3.46 -15.02 17.93
C GLY A 71 3.58 -15.91 16.68
N ARG A 72 2.51 -16.65 16.32
CA ARG A 72 2.43 -17.47 15.08
C ARG A 72 1.71 -16.77 13.92
N ALA A 73 1.26 -15.53 14.11
CA ALA A 73 0.65 -14.75 13.03
C ALA A 73 1.62 -14.59 11.85
N SER A 74 1.09 -14.34 10.67
CA SER A 74 1.92 -14.01 9.50
C SER A 74 2.75 -12.76 9.77
N GLU A 75 3.94 -12.67 9.18
CA GLU A 75 4.88 -11.56 9.40
C GLU A 75 4.23 -10.16 9.31
N PRO A 76 3.36 -9.86 8.32
CA PRO A 76 2.70 -8.58 8.27
C PRO A 76 1.83 -8.27 9.49
N LEU A 77 1.21 -9.28 10.11
CA LEU A 77 0.31 -9.11 11.25
C LEU A 77 1.02 -9.01 12.60
N ARG A 78 2.33 -9.28 12.65
CA ARG A 78 3.17 -9.07 13.85
C ARG A 78 3.63 -7.63 14.03
N GLN A 79 3.44 -6.82 13.01
CA GLN A 79 3.86 -5.43 13.04
C GLN A 79 2.77 -4.55 13.64
N ARG A 80 3.18 -3.43 14.22
CA ARG A 80 2.25 -2.43 14.76
C ARG A 80 1.75 -1.44 13.71
N LEU A 81 2.36 -1.45 12.51
CA LEU A 81 1.97 -0.69 11.33
C LEU A 81 1.58 -1.64 10.22
N LEU A 82 0.29 -1.79 9.99
CA LEU A 82 -0.25 -2.69 8.99
C LEU A 82 -0.63 -1.90 7.73
N PRO A 83 0.11 -2.07 6.61
CA PRO A 83 -0.23 -1.40 5.37
C PRO A 83 -1.45 -2.06 4.72
N ASN A 84 -2.37 -1.22 4.25
CA ASN A 84 -3.44 -1.59 3.33
C ASN A 84 -3.19 -0.82 2.04
N ASP A 85 -2.61 -1.50 1.05
CA ASP A 85 -2.15 -0.93 -0.21
C ASP A 85 -2.95 -1.54 -1.36
N ALA A 86 -3.55 -0.70 -2.18
CA ALA A 86 -4.25 -1.10 -3.39
C ALA A 86 -3.78 -0.21 -4.55
N MET A 87 -3.35 -0.83 -5.63
CA MET A 87 -2.82 -0.15 -6.81
C MET A 87 -3.44 -0.73 -8.07
N LEU A 88 -4.01 0.15 -8.88
CA LEU A 88 -4.45 -0.13 -10.24
C LEU A 88 -3.52 0.61 -11.20
N SER A 89 -2.92 -0.09 -12.13
CA SER A 89 -2.07 0.47 -13.18
C SER A 89 -2.67 0.20 -14.55
N TRP A 90 -2.42 1.11 -15.47
CA TRP A 90 -2.80 1.00 -16.86
C TRP A 90 -1.65 1.44 -17.75
N GLY A 91 -1.46 0.76 -18.88
CA GLY A 91 -0.48 1.13 -19.88
C GLY A 91 -0.96 0.83 -21.29
N SER A 92 -0.77 1.76 -22.21
CA SER A 92 -1.10 1.62 -23.62
C SER A 92 -0.19 2.50 -24.47
N GLY A 93 0.60 1.91 -25.36
CA GLY A 93 1.57 2.62 -26.17
C GLY A 93 2.54 3.44 -25.32
N ASP A 94 2.60 4.73 -25.59
CA ASP A 94 3.49 5.68 -24.91
C ASP A 94 2.93 6.21 -23.58
N PHE A 95 1.73 5.78 -23.17
CA PHE A 95 1.02 6.26 -22.00
C PHE A 95 1.00 5.22 -20.87
N SER A 96 1.16 5.68 -19.64
CA SER A 96 0.89 4.90 -18.45
C SER A 96 0.21 5.75 -17.38
N ALA A 97 -0.68 5.13 -16.62
CA ALA A 97 -1.37 5.76 -15.51
C ALA A 97 -1.47 4.79 -14.33
N GLN A 98 -1.51 5.33 -13.13
CA GLN A 98 -1.62 4.56 -11.90
C GLN A 98 -2.50 5.29 -10.90
N VAL A 99 -3.37 4.54 -10.25
CA VAL A 99 -4.12 4.98 -9.07
C VAL A 99 -3.71 4.09 -7.91
N ARG A 100 -3.30 4.69 -6.80
CA ARG A 100 -2.88 3.96 -5.60
C ARG A 100 -3.56 4.54 -4.37
N THR A 101 -3.95 3.65 -3.45
CA THR A 101 -4.37 4.02 -2.09
C THR A 101 -3.52 3.26 -1.10
N LEU A 102 -2.98 3.95 -0.09
CA LEU A 102 -2.24 3.36 1.00
C LEU A 102 -2.80 3.89 2.31
N LYS A 103 -3.39 3.00 3.09
CA LYS A 103 -3.93 3.30 4.42
C LYS A 103 -3.24 2.45 5.47
N TRP A 104 -2.99 3.02 6.64
CA TRP A 104 -2.35 2.33 7.75
C TRP A 104 -3.34 1.96 8.85
N GLN A 105 -3.36 0.69 9.25
CA GLN A 105 -3.89 0.35 10.56
C GLN A 105 -2.71 0.39 11.54
N THR A 106 -2.79 1.29 12.52
CA THR A 106 -1.76 1.48 13.55
C THR A 106 -2.24 0.87 14.85
N LEU A 107 -1.50 -0.13 15.36
CA LEU A 107 -1.82 -0.80 16.60
C LEU A 107 -1.18 -0.03 17.76
N GLN A 108 -2.02 0.64 18.54
CA GLN A 108 -1.57 1.49 19.64
C GLN A 108 -1.28 0.68 20.90
N ASP A 109 -0.20 1.02 21.57
CA ASP A 109 0.14 0.52 22.90
C ASP A 109 0.14 1.69 23.86
N VAL A 110 -0.62 1.60 24.93
CA VAL A 110 -0.72 2.67 25.96
C VAL A 110 0.64 3.00 26.57
N THR A 111 1.52 2.00 26.69
CA THR A 111 2.86 2.17 27.27
C THR A 111 3.91 2.68 26.28
N SER A 112 3.63 2.54 24.97
CA SER A 112 4.55 2.92 23.89
C SER A 112 3.76 3.35 22.66
N PRO A 113 3.12 4.52 22.69
CA PRO A 113 2.34 5.01 21.55
C PRO A 113 3.24 5.27 20.35
N ILE A 114 2.71 5.02 19.13
CA ILE A 114 3.38 5.35 17.88
C ILE A 114 2.57 6.37 17.09
N VAL A 115 3.28 7.26 16.41
CA VAL A 115 2.66 8.25 15.53
C VAL A 115 2.30 7.56 14.21
N PRO A 116 1.01 7.52 13.82
CA PRO A 116 0.61 6.98 12.54
C PRO A 116 1.23 7.77 11.39
N PRO A 117 1.77 7.11 10.35
CA PRO A 117 2.15 7.81 9.14
C PRO A 117 0.91 8.31 8.39
N TYR A 118 1.10 9.27 7.48
CA TYR A 118 0.02 9.74 6.61
C TYR A 118 -0.49 8.61 5.72
N ASP A 119 -1.81 8.51 5.63
CA ASP A 119 -2.47 7.76 4.56
C ASP A 119 -2.30 8.52 3.24
N ARG A 120 -2.22 7.80 2.11
CA ARG A 120 -2.23 8.38 0.76
C ARG A 120 -3.53 7.98 0.07
N MET A 121 -4.47 8.94 -0.07
CA MET A 121 -5.83 8.61 -0.48
C MET A 121 -6.51 9.71 -1.30
N PRO A 122 -6.45 9.65 -2.62
CA PRO A 122 -5.65 8.78 -3.49
C PRO A 122 -4.28 9.38 -3.85
N GLN A 123 -3.42 8.55 -4.46
CA GLN A 123 -2.29 8.98 -5.27
C GLN A 123 -2.60 8.66 -6.73
N LEU A 124 -2.48 9.65 -7.61
CA LEU A 124 -2.68 9.54 -9.05
C LEU A 124 -1.36 9.89 -9.73
N SER A 125 -0.86 8.99 -10.57
CA SER A 125 0.34 9.23 -11.36
C SER A 125 0.03 8.98 -12.83
N TRP A 126 0.57 9.81 -13.70
CA TRP A 126 0.46 9.70 -15.14
C TRP A 126 1.80 9.99 -15.80
N ARG A 127 2.15 9.22 -16.81
CA ARG A 127 3.39 9.38 -17.57
C ARG A 127 3.12 9.22 -19.05
N TYR A 128 3.75 10.09 -19.84
CA TYR A 128 3.82 10.01 -21.28
C TYR A 128 5.30 9.95 -21.69
N THR A 129 5.67 8.92 -22.44
CA THR A 129 7.03 8.70 -22.92
C THR A 129 6.95 8.26 -24.38
N PRO A 130 6.94 9.19 -25.33
CA PRO A 130 6.86 8.87 -26.75
C PRO A 130 8.06 8.04 -27.21
N SER A 131 7.77 6.96 -27.91
CA SER A 131 8.77 6.00 -28.37
C SER A 131 9.60 6.50 -29.57
N ALA A 132 9.11 7.49 -30.31
CA ALA A 132 9.83 8.08 -31.42
C ALA A 132 9.48 9.55 -31.62
N LEU A 133 10.46 10.42 -31.45
CA LEU A 133 10.34 11.82 -31.77
C LEU A 133 11.23 12.19 -32.97
N PRO A 134 10.81 13.14 -33.81
CA PRO A 134 11.62 13.61 -34.92
C PRO A 134 12.98 14.15 -34.44
N GLY A 135 14.04 13.90 -35.20
CA GLY A 135 15.38 14.40 -34.90
C GLY A 135 16.13 13.66 -33.81
N GLY A 136 15.71 12.45 -33.43
CA GLY A 136 16.37 11.64 -32.41
C GLY A 136 16.24 12.22 -30.99
N LEU A 137 15.13 12.87 -30.73
CA LEU A 137 14.80 13.42 -29.40
C LEU A 137 14.14 12.34 -28.55
N ASP A 138 14.49 12.32 -27.26
CA ASP A 138 13.78 11.62 -26.22
C ASP A 138 13.03 12.63 -25.36
N ALA A 139 11.79 12.33 -25.02
CA ALA A 139 10.99 13.17 -24.12
C ALA A 139 10.20 12.33 -23.12
N SER A 140 9.93 12.89 -21.97
CA SER A 140 8.99 12.35 -21.00
C SER A 140 8.25 13.44 -20.26
N VAL A 141 7.00 13.18 -19.96
CA VAL A 141 6.17 14.03 -19.09
C VAL A 141 5.61 13.14 -17.98
N GLU A 142 5.76 13.59 -16.75
CA GLU A 142 5.22 12.91 -15.57
C GLU A 142 4.40 13.89 -14.74
N LEU A 143 3.23 13.44 -14.32
CA LEU A 143 2.33 14.15 -13.41
C LEU A 143 2.02 13.23 -12.24
N ASP A 144 2.12 13.76 -11.02
CA ASP A 144 1.73 13.05 -9.81
C ASP A 144 0.94 13.98 -8.91
N THR A 145 -0.16 13.48 -8.37
CA THR A 145 -0.91 14.16 -7.32
C THR A 145 -1.27 13.18 -6.22
N THR A 146 -1.03 13.59 -4.99
CA THR A 146 -1.24 12.76 -3.80
C THR A 146 -1.94 13.56 -2.73
N ARG A 147 -3.04 13.03 -2.23
CA ARG A 147 -3.70 13.50 -1.01
C ARG A 147 -3.18 12.72 0.19
N PHE A 148 -2.72 13.45 1.19
CA PHE A 148 -2.25 12.92 2.47
C PHE A 148 -3.30 13.16 3.54
N GLU A 149 -3.77 12.10 4.18
CA GLU A 149 -4.71 12.15 5.28
C GLU A 149 -4.03 11.76 6.58
N ALA A 150 -4.14 12.62 7.59
CA ALA A 150 -3.58 12.38 8.91
C ALA A 150 -4.62 11.76 9.84
N ALA A 151 -4.20 10.89 10.74
CA ALA A 151 -4.99 10.45 11.88
C ALA A 151 -5.13 11.62 12.89
N ARG A 152 -5.91 12.64 12.53
CA ARG A 152 -5.97 13.93 13.22
C ARG A 152 -6.26 13.80 14.72
N ALA A 153 -7.08 12.83 15.12
CA ALA A 153 -7.38 12.59 16.53
C ALA A 153 -6.17 12.18 17.36
N LEU A 154 -5.16 11.56 16.73
CA LEU A 154 -3.93 11.09 17.38
C LEU A 154 -2.75 12.04 17.18
N THR A 155 -2.68 12.72 16.04
CA THR A 155 -1.50 13.50 15.65
C THR A 155 -1.71 15.01 15.74
N GLY A 156 -2.96 15.48 15.68
CA GLY A 156 -3.29 16.91 15.53
C GLY A 156 -2.89 17.50 14.16
N GLN A 157 -2.28 16.71 13.28
CA GLN A 157 -1.76 17.18 11.99
C GLN A 157 -2.88 17.41 10.98
N PRO A 158 -2.79 18.43 10.11
CA PRO A 158 -3.74 18.66 9.04
C PRO A 158 -3.52 17.69 7.87
N ASN A 159 -4.54 17.49 7.06
CA ASN A 159 -4.42 16.86 5.75
C ASN A 159 -3.65 17.79 4.80
N ALA A 160 -2.99 17.22 3.80
CA ALA A 160 -2.21 17.95 2.81
C ALA A 160 -2.38 17.34 1.42
N ASP A 161 -2.28 18.19 0.40
CA ASP A 161 -2.24 17.75 -0.99
C ASP A 161 -0.89 18.13 -1.60
N ARG A 162 -0.32 17.25 -2.40
CA ARG A 162 0.92 17.50 -3.15
C ARG A 162 0.68 17.16 -4.61
N SER A 163 1.04 18.07 -5.49
CA SER A 163 1.09 17.81 -6.93
C SER A 163 2.42 18.25 -7.49
N TYR A 164 2.96 17.48 -8.41
CA TYR A 164 4.12 17.91 -9.19
C TYR A 164 3.96 17.52 -10.66
N ALA A 165 4.66 18.26 -11.52
CA ALA A 165 4.80 17.97 -12.93
C ALA A 165 6.28 18.03 -13.32
N LEU A 166 6.75 17.04 -14.06
CA LEU A 166 8.10 16.98 -14.58
C LEU A 166 8.03 16.76 -16.09
N ALA A 167 8.68 17.62 -16.86
CA ALA A 167 8.89 17.44 -18.29
C ALA A 167 10.38 17.39 -18.56
N GLN A 168 10.81 16.39 -19.29
CA GLN A 168 12.21 16.21 -19.71
C GLN A 168 12.26 16.06 -21.21
N ILE A 169 13.28 16.65 -21.83
CA ILE A 169 13.62 16.43 -23.21
C ILE A 169 15.13 16.30 -23.32
N SER A 170 15.59 15.30 -24.05
CA SER A 170 17.01 15.06 -24.28
C SER A 170 17.28 14.65 -25.71
N ARG A 171 18.50 14.84 -26.15
CA ARG A 171 18.96 14.39 -27.45
C ARG A 171 20.31 13.68 -27.25
N PRO A 172 20.37 12.35 -27.38
CA PRO A 172 21.63 11.65 -27.33
C PRO A 172 22.49 11.97 -28.58
N PHE A 173 23.75 12.32 -28.37
CA PHE A 173 24.72 12.49 -29.43
C PHE A 173 25.76 11.37 -29.37
N LEU A 174 25.96 10.70 -30.49
CA LEU A 174 27.07 9.75 -30.67
C LEU A 174 28.30 10.53 -31.12
N SER A 175 29.35 10.51 -30.31
CA SER A 175 30.67 11.00 -30.66
C SER A 175 31.62 9.81 -30.86
N PRO A 176 32.68 9.91 -31.74
CA PRO A 176 33.68 8.86 -31.89
C PRO A 176 34.38 8.45 -30.56
N GLY A 177 34.28 9.29 -29.52
CA GLY A 177 34.87 9.03 -28.20
C GLY A 177 33.85 8.59 -27.13
N GLY A 178 32.58 8.30 -27.45
CA GLY A 178 31.56 7.87 -26.52
C GLY A 178 30.23 8.64 -26.64
N PHE A 179 29.31 8.37 -25.70
CA PHE A 179 28.03 9.07 -25.59
C PHE A 179 28.19 10.36 -24.76
N VAL A 180 27.59 11.45 -25.20
CA VAL A 180 27.41 12.67 -24.44
C VAL A 180 25.91 12.93 -24.37
N THR A 181 25.35 13.00 -23.19
CA THR A 181 23.95 13.34 -22.91
C THR A 181 23.85 14.72 -22.29
#